data_0e60b06f85aa2209094065bcf8794fce
#
_entry.id   0e60b06f85aa2209094065bcf8794fce
#
_cell.length_a   1.000
_cell.length_b   1.000
_cell.length_c   1.000
_cell.angle_alpha   90.00
_cell.angle_beta   90.00
_cell.angle_gamma   90.00
#
_symmetry.space_group_name_H-M   'P 1'
#
loop_
_entity.id
_entity.type
_entity.pdbx_description
1 polymer ?
#
loop_
_entity_poly.entity_id
_entity_poly.type
_entity_poly.pdbx_seq_one_letter_code
_entity_poly.pdbx_strand_id
1 'polypeptide(L)'
;MKAVLFDMDGTLVDSEKLWEVALHVLYSRLGGELTPAIREATVGGSAESLMQMVYTDLGLDLDPDEMAAHSEWLHDYTADLFDGGLPWCDGARELLDTLADAAVPMALVTNTRRALTERALDSIGRHYFTASVCGDEVVSPKPAPDPYQRAAELLGFTPAQCLAIEDSVTGAASAEDAGCPVLVVPNDVEVPGSARRRHVGSLAGVGIAELQRIYSQLQPGLRS
;
A
#
# COMPACT_ATOMS: atom_id res chain seq x y z
N MET A 1 10.07 -8.03 17.87
CA MET A 1 9.17 -7.10 17.17
C MET A 1 8.63 -6.10 18.16
N LYS A 2 8.77 -4.81 17.90
CA LYS A 2 8.29 -3.71 18.74
C LYS A 2 7.08 -3.00 18.17
N ALA A 3 6.95 -3.00 16.85
CA ALA A 3 5.86 -2.37 16.11
C ALA A 3 5.59 -3.12 14.80
N VAL A 4 4.42 -2.85 14.19
CA VAL A 4 4.06 -3.32 12.86
C VAL A 4 3.78 -2.13 11.95
N LEU A 5 4.38 -2.13 10.76
CA LEU A 5 4.21 -1.11 9.73
C LEU A 5 3.41 -1.72 8.59
N PHE A 6 2.21 -1.22 8.37
CA PHE A 6 1.30 -1.76 7.36
C PHE A 6 1.33 -0.90 6.10
N ASP A 7 1.50 -1.52 4.96
CA ASP A 7 0.99 -0.95 3.74
C ASP A 7 -0.54 -0.90 3.75
N MET A 8 -1.14 -0.13 2.85
CA MET A 8 -2.58 0.08 2.77
C MET A 8 -3.21 -0.70 1.62
N ASP A 9 -2.84 -0.33 0.41
CA ASP A 9 -3.50 -0.73 -0.83
C ASP A 9 -3.09 -2.14 -1.23
N GLY A 10 -4.01 -3.10 -1.26
CA GLY A 10 -3.70 -4.52 -1.51
C GLY A 10 -3.23 -5.31 -0.28
N THR A 11 -2.90 -4.62 0.81
CA THR A 11 -2.46 -5.22 2.09
C THR A 11 -3.58 -5.22 3.14
N LEU A 12 -4.12 -4.05 3.47
CA LEU A 12 -5.24 -3.90 4.41
C LEU A 12 -6.57 -3.87 3.70
N VAL A 13 -6.64 -3.17 2.59
CA VAL A 13 -7.85 -2.93 1.81
C VAL A 13 -7.62 -3.25 0.33
N ASP A 14 -8.63 -3.85 -0.30
CA ASP A 14 -8.62 -4.16 -1.73
C ASP A 14 -9.12 -2.92 -2.51
N SER A 15 -8.31 -1.86 -2.48
CA SER A 15 -8.61 -0.60 -3.15
C SER A 15 -8.44 -0.69 -4.67
N GLU A 16 -7.70 -1.68 -5.18
CA GLU A 16 -7.48 -1.90 -6.61
C GLU A 16 -8.80 -2.02 -7.39
N LYS A 17 -9.81 -2.67 -6.81
CA LYS A 17 -11.15 -2.74 -7.42
C LYS A 17 -11.82 -1.37 -7.60
N LEU A 18 -11.59 -0.45 -6.67
CA LEU A 18 -12.15 0.90 -6.75
C LEU A 18 -11.39 1.74 -7.78
N TRP A 19 -10.08 1.59 -7.85
CA TRP A 19 -9.27 2.20 -8.91
C TRP A 19 -9.67 1.70 -10.29
N GLU A 20 -9.96 0.41 -10.44
CA GLU A 20 -10.46 -0.17 -11.69
C GLU A 20 -11.80 0.45 -12.09
N VAL A 21 -12.74 0.58 -11.16
CA VAL A 21 -14.02 1.26 -11.41
C VAL A 21 -13.78 2.70 -11.87
N ALA A 22 -12.91 3.44 -11.18
CA ALA A 22 -12.59 4.83 -11.53
C ALA A 22 -11.94 4.93 -12.93
N LEU A 23 -11.03 4.03 -13.28
CA LEU A 23 -10.41 3.97 -14.60
C LEU A 23 -11.43 3.65 -15.71
N HIS A 24 -12.34 2.73 -15.49
CA HIS A 24 -13.42 2.44 -16.44
C HIS A 24 -14.27 3.70 -16.73
N VAL A 25 -14.59 4.46 -15.69
CA VAL A 25 -15.34 5.70 -15.84
C VAL A 25 -14.52 6.77 -16.57
N LEU A 26 -13.22 6.90 -16.26
CA LEU A 26 -12.33 7.81 -16.98
C LEU A 26 -12.25 7.48 -18.48
N TYR A 27 -12.00 6.21 -18.81
CA TYR A 27 -11.98 5.77 -20.23
C TYR A 27 -13.28 6.09 -20.94
N SER A 28 -14.41 5.81 -20.32
CA SER A 28 -15.74 6.11 -20.86
C SER A 28 -15.94 7.61 -21.13
N ARG A 29 -15.46 8.49 -20.23
CA ARG A 29 -15.50 9.94 -20.38
C ARG A 29 -14.63 10.45 -21.52
N LEU A 30 -13.49 9.79 -21.75
CA LEU A 30 -12.54 10.12 -22.83
C LEU A 30 -12.90 9.46 -24.16
N GLY A 31 -14.03 8.73 -24.22
CA GLY A 31 -14.55 8.14 -25.44
C GLY A 31 -13.92 6.81 -25.83
N GLY A 32 -13.27 6.13 -24.88
CA GLY A 32 -12.65 4.82 -25.07
C GLY A 32 -13.19 3.74 -24.13
N GLU A 33 -12.54 2.59 -24.16
CA GLU A 33 -12.87 1.43 -23.35
C GLU A 33 -11.58 0.87 -22.73
N LEU A 34 -11.60 0.68 -21.38
CA LEU A 34 -10.47 0.10 -20.67
C LEU A 34 -10.33 -1.39 -21.01
N THR A 35 -9.21 -1.77 -21.59
CA THR A 35 -8.92 -3.18 -21.88
C THR A 35 -8.19 -3.85 -20.71
N PRO A 36 -8.30 -5.19 -20.54
CA PRO A 36 -7.55 -5.91 -19.50
C PRO A 36 -6.04 -5.70 -19.58
N ALA A 37 -5.47 -5.60 -20.78
CA ALA A 37 -4.04 -5.39 -20.97
C ALA A 37 -3.58 -4.01 -20.44
N ILE A 38 -4.36 -2.97 -20.70
CA ILE A 38 -4.08 -1.64 -20.15
C ILE A 38 -4.28 -1.63 -18.64
N ARG A 39 -5.34 -2.26 -18.13
CA ARG A 39 -5.58 -2.38 -16.70
C ARG A 39 -4.38 -3.00 -15.97
N GLU A 40 -3.86 -4.11 -16.48
CA GLU A 40 -2.68 -4.78 -15.93
C GLU A 40 -1.45 -3.86 -15.93
N ALA A 41 -1.24 -3.12 -17.02
CA ALA A 41 -0.12 -2.20 -17.16
C ALA A 41 -0.18 -0.98 -16.21
N THR A 42 -1.38 -0.62 -15.70
CA THR A 42 -1.58 0.52 -14.79
C THR A 42 -1.34 0.19 -13.33
N VAL A 43 -1.26 -1.09 -12.95
CA VAL A 43 -1.07 -1.52 -11.55
C VAL A 43 0.27 -1.05 -11.00
N GLY A 44 0.25 -0.37 -9.87
CA GLY A 44 1.46 0.08 -9.17
C GLY A 44 2.21 1.24 -9.83
N GLY A 45 1.67 1.84 -10.88
CA GLY A 45 2.25 3.01 -11.55
C GLY A 45 2.06 4.31 -10.77
N SER A 46 2.83 5.35 -11.12
CA SER A 46 2.58 6.71 -10.63
C SER A 46 1.39 7.33 -11.37
N ALA A 47 0.75 8.35 -10.75
CA ALA A 47 -0.35 9.10 -11.38
C ALA A 47 0.04 9.70 -12.75
N GLU A 48 1.28 10.16 -12.88
CA GLU A 48 1.81 10.71 -14.13
C GLU A 48 1.96 9.62 -15.20
N SER A 49 2.58 8.48 -14.85
CA SER A 49 2.73 7.35 -15.79
C SER A 49 1.38 6.78 -16.22
N LEU A 50 0.41 6.75 -15.30
CA LEU A 50 -0.96 6.32 -15.59
C LEU A 50 -1.62 7.23 -16.65
N MET A 51 -1.57 8.56 -16.48
CA MET A 51 -2.15 9.49 -17.44
C MET A 51 -1.47 9.41 -18.81
N GLN A 52 -0.14 9.32 -18.85
CA GLN A 52 0.58 9.12 -20.12
C GLN A 52 0.12 7.85 -20.84
N MET A 53 -0.09 6.76 -20.10
CA MET A 53 -0.55 5.49 -20.65
C MET A 53 -1.98 5.59 -21.20
N VAL A 54 -2.91 6.18 -20.45
CA VAL A 54 -4.30 6.41 -20.86
C VAL A 54 -4.37 7.24 -22.13
N TYR A 55 -3.66 8.37 -22.18
CA TYR A 55 -3.67 9.27 -23.34
C TYR A 55 -3.04 8.61 -24.58
N THR A 56 -1.94 7.87 -24.39
CA THR A 56 -1.29 7.14 -25.48
C THR A 56 -2.20 6.06 -26.04
N ASP A 57 -2.86 5.27 -25.19
CA ASP A 57 -3.77 4.19 -25.61
C ASP A 57 -4.98 4.74 -26.39
N LEU A 58 -5.52 5.89 -25.96
CA LEU A 58 -6.65 6.54 -26.62
C LEU A 58 -6.25 7.40 -27.83
N GLY A 59 -4.96 7.56 -28.10
CA GLY A 59 -4.46 8.41 -29.19
C GLY A 59 -4.76 9.90 -28.99
N LEU A 60 -4.81 10.35 -27.74
CA LEU A 60 -5.04 11.75 -27.37
C LEU A 60 -3.71 12.52 -27.37
N ASP A 61 -3.80 13.84 -27.55
CA ASP A 61 -2.66 14.73 -27.43
C ASP A 61 -2.16 14.75 -25.96
N LEU A 62 -0.83 14.61 -25.76
CA LEU A 62 -0.21 14.64 -24.43
C LEU A 62 -0.12 16.08 -23.90
N ASP A 63 -1.26 16.72 -23.65
CA ASP A 63 -1.35 18.05 -23.05
C ASP A 63 -1.18 17.93 -21.52
N PRO A 64 -0.14 18.55 -20.93
CA PRO A 64 0.13 18.42 -19.51
C PRO A 64 -1.00 18.96 -18.60
N ASP A 65 -1.67 20.04 -19.01
CA ASP A 65 -2.73 20.66 -18.22
C ASP A 65 -4.00 19.81 -18.23
N GLU A 66 -4.37 19.24 -19.39
CA GLU A 66 -5.49 18.31 -19.49
C GLU A 66 -5.21 17.00 -18.73
N MET A 67 -4.00 16.45 -18.85
CA MET A 67 -3.57 15.26 -18.12
C MET A 67 -3.63 15.50 -16.60
N ALA A 68 -3.19 16.65 -16.13
CA ALA A 68 -3.25 17.01 -14.72
C ALA A 68 -4.70 17.11 -14.24
N ALA A 69 -5.58 17.76 -15.00
CA ALA A 69 -7.00 17.89 -14.68
C ALA A 69 -7.70 16.50 -14.62
N HIS A 70 -7.41 15.60 -15.55
CA HIS A 70 -7.97 14.25 -15.54
C HIS A 70 -7.39 13.40 -14.40
N SER A 71 -6.12 13.60 -14.02
CA SER A 71 -5.52 12.96 -12.86
C SER A 71 -6.19 13.42 -11.56
N GLU A 72 -6.44 14.72 -11.38
CA GLU A 72 -7.17 15.24 -10.23
C GLU A 72 -8.60 14.68 -10.19
N TRP A 73 -9.31 14.72 -11.32
CA TRP A 73 -10.65 14.15 -11.40
C TRP A 73 -10.67 12.65 -11.02
N LEU A 74 -9.70 11.86 -11.49
CA LEU A 74 -9.61 10.44 -11.16
C LEU A 74 -9.41 10.22 -9.65
N HIS A 75 -8.56 11.05 -9.03
CA HIS A 75 -8.33 11.01 -7.58
C HIS A 75 -9.60 11.38 -6.79
N ASP A 76 -10.30 12.45 -7.19
CA ASP A 76 -11.54 12.87 -6.54
C ASP A 76 -12.62 11.81 -6.67
N TYR A 77 -12.78 11.23 -7.87
CA TYR A 77 -13.75 10.17 -8.09
C TYR A 77 -13.44 8.92 -7.29
N THR A 78 -12.16 8.52 -7.21
CA THR A 78 -11.72 7.40 -6.36
C THR A 78 -11.98 7.71 -4.88
N ALA A 79 -11.76 8.94 -4.45
CA ALA A 79 -12.06 9.38 -3.09
C ALA A 79 -13.56 9.25 -2.74
N ASP A 80 -14.44 9.60 -3.67
CA ASP A 80 -15.88 9.41 -3.49
C ASP A 80 -16.28 7.93 -3.41
N LEU A 81 -15.58 7.06 -4.14
CA LEU A 81 -15.75 5.62 -4.01
C LEU A 81 -15.30 5.09 -2.64
N PHE A 82 -14.23 5.64 -2.07
CA PHE A 82 -13.74 5.30 -0.72
C PHE A 82 -14.76 5.62 0.36
N ASP A 83 -15.52 6.71 0.21
CA ASP A 83 -16.62 7.08 1.14
C ASP A 83 -17.74 6.02 1.18
N GLY A 84 -17.88 5.23 0.11
CA GLY A 84 -18.78 4.07 0.05
C GLY A 84 -18.32 2.86 0.88
N GLY A 85 -17.13 2.92 1.45
CA GLY A 85 -16.48 1.84 2.22
C GLY A 85 -15.44 1.09 1.41
N LEU A 86 -14.35 0.73 2.07
CA LEU A 86 -13.25 -0.04 1.48
C LEU A 86 -13.42 -1.53 1.77
N PRO A 87 -13.34 -2.41 0.76
CA PRO A 87 -13.31 -3.84 1.00
C PRO A 87 -12.01 -4.21 1.72
N TRP A 88 -12.12 -5.03 2.75
CA TRP A 88 -10.96 -5.52 3.50
C TRP A 88 -10.26 -6.67 2.77
N CYS A 89 -8.94 -6.71 2.85
CA CYS A 89 -8.18 -7.91 2.54
C CYS A 89 -8.40 -8.98 3.62
N ASP A 90 -8.31 -10.26 3.23
CA ASP A 90 -8.58 -11.40 4.11
C ASP A 90 -7.75 -11.40 5.39
N GLY A 91 -8.40 -11.29 6.55
CA GLY A 91 -7.80 -11.32 7.88
C GLY A 91 -7.17 -9.99 8.32
N ALA A 92 -7.18 -8.95 7.48
CA ALA A 92 -6.53 -7.69 7.80
C ALA A 92 -7.19 -7.00 9.01
N ARG A 93 -8.51 -6.93 9.04
CA ARG A 93 -9.25 -6.30 10.15
C ARG A 93 -9.03 -7.04 11.46
N GLU A 94 -9.17 -8.37 11.45
CA GLU A 94 -8.96 -9.21 12.63
C GLU A 94 -7.54 -9.10 13.18
N LEU A 95 -6.55 -8.92 12.29
CA LEU A 95 -5.17 -8.71 12.70
C LEU A 95 -5.00 -7.34 13.37
N LEU A 96 -5.57 -6.26 12.80
CA LEU A 96 -5.53 -4.93 13.41
C LEU A 96 -6.19 -4.94 14.80
N ASP A 97 -7.38 -5.55 14.94
CA ASP A 97 -8.07 -5.71 16.22
C ASP A 97 -7.16 -6.44 17.24
N THR A 98 -6.56 -7.55 16.84
CA THR A 98 -5.67 -8.35 17.69
C THR A 98 -4.44 -7.58 18.16
N LEU A 99 -3.83 -6.78 17.28
CA LEU A 99 -2.67 -5.96 17.60
C LEU A 99 -3.04 -4.77 18.50
N ALA A 100 -4.20 -4.15 18.26
CA ALA A 100 -4.71 -3.05 19.07
C ALA A 100 -5.03 -3.52 20.49
N ASP A 101 -5.72 -4.65 20.66
CA ASP A 101 -6.05 -5.25 21.96
C ASP A 101 -4.77 -5.57 22.78
N ALA A 102 -3.68 -5.92 22.10
CA ALA A 102 -2.39 -6.17 22.71
C ALA A 102 -1.51 -4.92 22.86
N ALA A 103 -2.03 -3.74 22.52
CA ALA A 103 -1.31 -2.46 22.54
C ALA A 103 0.02 -2.48 21.78
N VAL A 104 0.07 -3.23 20.65
CA VAL A 104 1.23 -3.23 19.75
C VAL A 104 1.17 -1.97 18.89
N PRO A 105 2.19 -1.09 18.92
CA PRO A 105 2.21 0.11 18.10
C PRO A 105 2.15 -0.22 16.60
N MET A 106 1.29 0.48 15.87
CA MET A 106 1.10 0.32 14.43
C MET A 106 1.25 1.65 13.70
N ALA A 107 1.82 1.62 12.50
CA ALA A 107 1.79 2.75 11.58
C ALA A 107 1.34 2.30 10.19
N LEU A 108 0.62 3.19 9.49
CA LEU A 108 0.25 3.04 8.09
C LEU A 108 1.35 3.66 7.21
N VAL A 109 1.74 2.97 6.14
CA VAL A 109 2.80 3.42 5.22
C VAL A 109 2.35 3.16 3.79
N THR A 110 1.95 4.21 3.07
CA THR A 110 1.40 4.07 1.73
C THR A 110 2.02 5.06 0.73
N ASN A 111 2.02 4.73 -0.56
CA ASN A 111 2.32 5.69 -1.63
C ASN A 111 1.11 6.56 -1.99
N THR A 112 -0.07 6.22 -1.51
CA THR A 112 -1.29 7.02 -1.69
C THR A 112 -1.12 8.37 -1.01
N ARG A 113 -1.59 9.44 -1.67
CA ARG A 113 -1.49 10.81 -1.17
C ARG A 113 -2.32 11.01 0.10
N ARG A 114 -1.87 11.93 0.97
CA ARG A 114 -2.51 12.24 2.25
C ARG A 114 -4.02 12.46 2.12
N ALA A 115 -4.46 13.25 1.15
CA ALA A 115 -5.87 13.57 0.97
C ALA A 115 -6.78 12.33 0.81
N LEU A 116 -6.32 11.33 0.05
CA LEU A 116 -7.05 10.08 -0.16
C LEU A 116 -6.85 9.11 1.04
N THR A 117 -5.66 9.07 1.61
CA THR A 117 -5.36 8.28 2.81
C THR A 117 -6.23 8.70 4.00
N GLU A 118 -6.55 9.99 4.15
CA GLU A 118 -7.45 10.47 5.19
C GLU A 118 -8.85 9.84 5.09
N ARG A 119 -9.40 9.74 3.88
CA ARG A 119 -10.68 9.07 3.64
C ARG A 119 -10.60 7.55 3.89
N ALA A 120 -9.49 6.94 3.47
CA ALA A 120 -9.24 5.52 3.77
C ALA A 120 -9.19 5.26 5.28
N LEU A 121 -8.50 6.11 6.04
CA LEU A 121 -8.40 6.01 7.49
C LEU A 121 -9.77 6.17 8.20
N ASP A 122 -10.70 6.96 7.64
CA ASP A 122 -12.06 7.04 8.19
C ASP A 122 -12.83 5.71 8.01
N SER A 123 -12.57 4.99 6.93
CA SER A 123 -13.15 3.67 6.67
C SER A 123 -12.45 2.54 7.44
N ILE A 124 -11.11 2.54 7.47
CA ILE A 124 -10.28 1.52 8.13
C ILE A 124 -10.38 1.65 9.67
N GLY A 125 -10.32 2.88 10.17
CA GLY A 125 -10.30 3.20 11.59
C GLY A 125 -8.97 3.82 12.03
N ARG A 126 -8.96 5.14 12.21
CA ARG A 126 -7.77 5.91 12.63
C ARG A 126 -7.18 5.44 13.96
N HIS A 127 -8.02 4.90 14.83
CA HIS A 127 -7.63 4.48 16.18
C HIS A 127 -6.62 3.32 16.20
N TYR A 128 -6.49 2.57 15.11
CA TYR A 128 -5.48 1.52 15.01
C TYR A 128 -4.05 2.05 14.93
N PHE A 129 -3.86 3.24 14.35
CA PHE A 129 -2.54 3.71 13.97
C PHE A 129 -2.06 4.86 14.86
N THR A 130 -0.87 4.71 15.42
CA THR A 130 -0.16 5.78 16.14
C THR A 130 0.38 6.84 15.19
N ALA A 131 0.73 6.43 13.96
CA ALA A 131 1.25 7.30 12.91
C ALA A 131 0.83 6.79 11.52
N SER A 132 0.86 7.69 10.54
CA SER A 132 0.75 7.34 9.13
C SER A 132 1.73 8.16 8.29
N VAL A 133 2.26 7.55 7.22
CA VAL A 133 3.19 8.18 6.27
C VAL A 133 2.65 7.95 4.87
N CYS A 134 2.43 9.03 4.14
CA CYS A 134 1.92 9.04 2.78
C CYS A 134 3.01 9.37 1.76
N GLY A 135 2.82 8.98 0.49
CA GLY A 135 3.82 9.15 -0.55
C GLY A 135 4.20 10.61 -0.82
N ASP A 136 3.29 11.55 -0.60
CA ASP A 136 3.51 13.00 -0.74
C ASP A 136 4.11 13.69 0.49
N GLU A 137 4.45 12.93 1.54
CA GLU A 137 5.02 13.46 2.79
C GLU A 137 6.51 13.13 2.97
N VAL A 138 7.09 12.41 2.02
CA VAL A 138 8.50 12.02 2.03
C VAL A 138 9.21 12.55 0.80
N VAL A 139 10.52 12.67 0.89
CA VAL A 139 11.32 13.13 -0.26
C VAL A 139 11.27 12.13 -1.39
N SER A 140 11.39 10.85 -1.06
CA SER A 140 11.35 9.76 -2.03
C SER A 140 10.33 8.71 -1.56
N PRO A 141 9.19 8.54 -2.29
CA PRO A 141 8.21 7.51 -1.98
C PRO A 141 8.75 6.10 -2.27
N LYS A 142 8.00 5.04 -1.92
CA LYS A 142 8.36 3.67 -2.29
C LYS A 142 8.66 3.60 -3.81
N PRO A 143 9.74 2.95 -4.26
CA PRO A 143 10.54 1.94 -3.56
C PRO A 143 11.66 2.48 -2.66
N ALA A 144 11.85 3.81 -2.53
CA ALA A 144 12.87 4.34 -1.62
C ALA A 144 12.54 3.97 -0.15
N PRO A 145 13.56 3.86 0.72
CA PRO A 145 13.37 3.44 2.12
C PRO A 145 12.71 4.50 3.01
N ASP A 146 12.63 5.74 2.55
CA ASP A 146 12.21 6.92 3.32
C ASP A 146 10.87 6.71 4.06
N PRO A 147 9.79 6.18 3.43
CA PRO A 147 8.50 6.02 4.11
C PRO A 147 8.57 5.11 5.33
N TYR A 148 9.27 3.96 5.22
CA TYR A 148 9.39 3.00 6.31
C TYR A 148 10.35 3.49 7.40
N GLN A 149 11.43 4.19 7.04
CA GLN A 149 12.31 4.85 7.99
C GLN A 149 11.55 5.90 8.80
N ARG A 150 10.77 6.74 8.12
CA ARG A 150 9.95 7.78 8.75
C ARG A 150 8.88 7.20 9.67
N ALA A 151 8.20 6.13 9.25
CA ALA A 151 7.20 5.47 10.08
C ALA A 151 7.80 4.87 11.36
N ALA A 152 8.94 4.19 11.26
CA ALA A 152 9.64 3.66 12.43
C ALA A 152 10.09 4.77 13.38
N GLU A 153 10.63 5.87 12.84
CA GLU A 153 11.02 7.06 13.63
C GLU A 153 9.84 7.65 14.40
N LEU A 154 8.68 7.84 13.75
CA LEU A 154 7.46 8.37 14.37
C LEU A 154 6.96 7.50 15.52
N LEU A 155 7.18 6.18 15.45
CA LEU A 155 6.87 5.24 16.52
C LEU A 155 7.96 5.18 17.61
N GLY A 156 9.11 5.84 17.42
CA GLY A 156 10.24 5.81 18.36
C GLY A 156 11.09 4.53 18.29
N PHE A 157 11.07 3.82 17.15
CA PHE A 157 11.81 2.58 16.94
C PHE A 157 12.75 2.68 15.72
N THR A 158 13.71 1.75 15.65
CA THR A 158 14.49 1.55 14.43
C THR A 158 13.71 0.63 13.47
N PRO A 159 13.90 0.75 12.14
CA PRO A 159 13.25 -0.14 11.17
C PRO A 159 13.46 -1.62 11.47
N ALA A 160 14.67 -2.01 11.91
CA ALA A 160 14.97 -3.39 12.28
C ALA A 160 14.16 -3.92 13.49
N GLN A 161 13.57 -3.06 14.30
CA GLN A 161 12.69 -3.43 15.41
C GLN A 161 11.21 -3.57 14.99
N CYS A 162 10.87 -3.14 13.76
CA CYS A 162 9.54 -3.20 13.20
C CYS A 162 9.42 -4.38 12.23
N LEU A 163 8.21 -4.91 12.07
CA LEU A 163 7.85 -5.84 11.00
C LEU A 163 7.00 -5.07 9.99
N ALA A 164 7.42 -5.02 8.74
CA ALA A 164 6.60 -4.49 7.66
C ALA A 164 5.67 -5.58 7.10
N ILE A 165 4.45 -5.21 6.74
CA ILE A 165 3.49 -6.08 6.03
C ILE A 165 3.14 -5.40 4.72
N GLU A 166 3.33 -6.11 3.61
CA GLU A 166 3.32 -5.59 2.24
C GLU A 166 2.79 -6.62 1.25
N ASP A 167 2.25 -6.14 0.13
CA ASP A 167 1.75 -6.97 -0.97
C ASP A 167 2.54 -6.80 -2.27
N SER A 168 3.29 -5.70 -2.41
CA SER A 168 3.89 -5.25 -3.66
C SER A 168 5.41 -5.41 -3.71
N VAL A 169 5.95 -5.52 -4.95
CA VAL A 169 7.41 -5.53 -5.18
C VAL A 169 8.04 -4.22 -4.72
N THR A 170 7.39 -3.11 -5.04
CA THR A 170 7.83 -1.75 -4.73
C THR A 170 7.88 -1.51 -3.23
N GLY A 171 6.82 -1.87 -2.52
CA GLY A 171 6.73 -1.68 -1.09
C GLY A 171 7.62 -2.63 -0.30
N ALA A 172 7.68 -3.91 -0.69
CA ALA A 172 8.58 -4.87 -0.07
C ALA A 172 10.06 -4.48 -0.23
N ALA A 173 10.45 -3.90 -1.39
CA ALA A 173 11.79 -3.35 -1.58
C ALA A 173 12.05 -2.16 -0.64
N SER A 174 11.12 -1.21 -0.57
CA SER A 174 11.19 -0.04 0.30
C SER A 174 11.38 -0.43 1.78
N ALA A 175 10.58 -1.38 2.27
CA ALA A 175 10.66 -1.84 3.66
C ALA A 175 11.98 -2.57 3.94
N GLU A 176 12.44 -3.43 3.00
CA GLU A 176 13.71 -4.16 3.13
C GLU A 176 14.90 -3.22 3.11
N ASP A 177 14.93 -2.24 2.19
CA ASP A 177 16.00 -1.24 2.09
C ASP A 177 16.01 -0.29 3.30
N ALA A 178 14.86 -0.02 3.92
CA ALA A 178 14.79 0.66 5.21
C ALA A 178 15.42 -0.15 6.36
N GLY A 179 15.51 -1.47 6.21
CA GLY A 179 16.05 -2.37 7.22
C GLY A 179 14.98 -3.16 7.98
N CYS A 180 13.72 -3.11 7.58
CA CYS A 180 12.66 -3.94 8.16
C CYS A 180 12.75 -5.40 7.68
N PRO A 181 12.49 -6.41 8.52
CA PRO A 181 11.98 -7.69 8.08
C PRO A 181 10.57 -7.50 7.49
N VAL A 182 10.23 -8.26 6.45
CA VAL A 182 9.01 -8.06 5.67
C VAL A 182 8.17 -9.33 5.64
N LEU A 183 6.91 -9.24 6.06
CA LEU A 183 5.88 -10.21 5.78
C LEU A 183 5.18 -9.81 4.47
N VAL A 184 5.27 -10.66 3.47
CA VAL A 184 4.63 -10.43 2.17
C VAL A 184 3.32 -11.20 2.11
N VAL A 185 2.25 -10.48 1.81
CA VAL A 185 0.91 -11.02 1.53
C VAL A 185 0.63 -10.71 0.06
N PRO A 186 1.01 -11.58 -0.88
CA PRO A 186 0.89 -11.29 -2.29
C PRO A 186 -0.58 -11.12 -2.67
N ASN A 187 -0.84 -10.11 -3.47
CA ASN A 187 -2.11 -9.85 -4.13
C ASN A 187 -2.00 -10.27 -5.60
N ASP A 188 -2.19 -9.36 -6.56
CA ASP A 188 -2.20 -9.68 -7.99
C ASP A 188 -0.80 -9.91 -8.59
N VAL A 189 0.26 -9.40 -7.95
CA VAL A 189 1.63 -9.48 -8.46
C VAL A 189 2.51 -10.33 -7.56
N GLU A 190 3.26 -11.28 -8.16
CA GLU A 190 4.23 -12.09 -7.42
C GLU A 190 5.40 -11.23 -6.92
N VAL A 191 5.61 -11.21 -5.61
CA VAL A 191 6.73 -10.53 -4.97
C VAL A 191 7.90 -11.51 -4.85
N PRO A 192 9.09 -11.21 -5.43
CA PRO A 192 10.25 -12.10 -5.33
C PRO A 192 10.68 -12.36 -3.89
N GLY A 193 11.10 -13.60 -3.61
CA GLY A 193 11.64 -13.98 -2.30
C GLY A 193 12.99 -13.33 -2.01
N SER A 194 13.27 -13.08 -0.73
CA SER A 194 14.59 -12.67 -0.24
C SER A 194 14.88 -13.27 1.13
N ALA A 195 16.11 -13.07 1.64
CA ALA A 195 16.49 -13.52 2.97
C ALA A 195 15.72 -12.77 4.10
N ARG A 196 15.13 -11.61 3.80
CA ARG A 196 14.40 -10.75 4.75
C ARG A 196 12.90 -10.74 4.52
N ARG A 197 12.39 -11.56 3.59
CA ARG A 197 10.96 -11.68 3.26
C ARG A 197 10.42 -13.04 3.65
N ARG A 198 9.22 -13.04 4.21
CA ARG A 198 8.42 -14.25 4.44
C ARG A 198 7.08 -14.06 3.76
N HIS A 199 6.68 -15.03 2.95
CA HIS A 199 5.38 -15.02 2.26
C HIS A 199 4.36 -15.83 3.04
N VAL A 200 3.13 -15.32 3.08
CA VAL A 200 1.91 -16.02 3.52
C VAL A 200 0.82 -15.81 2.47
N GLY A 201 -0.16 -16.70 2.40
CA GLY A 201 -1.21 -16.61 1.38
C GLY A 201 -2.25 -15.51 1.66
N SER A 202 -2.48 -15.20 2.95
CA SER A 202 -3.37 -14.11 3.42
C SER A 202 -3.05 -13.78 4.87
N LEU A 203 -3.67 -12.73 5.43
CA LEU A 203 -3.59 -12.41 6.87
C LEU A 203 -4.60 -13.21 7.71
N ALA A 204 -5.47 -14.02 7.08
CA ALA A 204 -6.45 -14.82 7.78
C ALA A 204 -5.79 -15.81 8.76
N GLY A 205 -6.14 -15.72 10.03
CA GLY A 205 -5.58 -16.54 11.11
C GLY A 205 -4.16 -16.16 11.55
N VAL A 206 -3.57 -15.11 10.98
CA VAL A 206 -2.28 -14.58 11.43
C VAL A 206 -2.49 -13.80 12.73
N GLY A 207 -1.81 -14.21 13.80
CA GLY A 207 -1.86 -13.54 15.09
C GLY A 207 -0.47 -13.13 15.58
N ILE A 208 -0.41 -12.49 16.76
CA ILE A 208 0.83 -11.95 17.33
C ILE A 208 1.94 -12.99 17.45
N ALA A 209 1.63 -14.20 17.90
CA ALA A 209 2.61 -15.26 18.05
C ALA A 209 3.26 -15.64 16.71
N GLU A 210 2.45 -15.68 15.64
CA GLU A 210 2.93 -15.94 14.28
C GLU A 210 3.80 -14.80 13.77
N LEU A 211 3.36 -13.53 13.95
CA LEU A 211 4.18 -12.37 13.57
C LEU A 211 5.52 -12.35 14.32
N GLN A 212 5.54 -12.64 15.61
CA GLN A 212 6.76 -12.71 16.41
C GLN A 212 7.69 -13.84 15.92
N ARG A 213 7.12 -14.99 15.54
CA ARG A 213 7.87 -16.12 14.97
C ARG A 213 8.51 -15.73 13.64
N ILE A 214 7.73 -15.13 12.73
CA ILE A 214 8.19 -14.65 11.42
C ILE A 214 9.30 -13.61 11.61
N TYR A 215 9.06 -12.60 12.44
CA TYR A 215 10.03 -11.57 12.76
C TYR A 215 11.36 -12.16 13.25
N SER A 216 11.31 -13.13 14.19
CA SER A 216 12.50 -13.77 14.74
C SER A 216 13.29 -14.54 13.69
N GLN A 217 12.61 -15.19 12.74
CA GLN A 217 13.24 -15.95 11.66
C GLN A 217 13.95 -15.06 10.62
N LEU A 218 13.51 -13.80 10.49
CA LEU A 218 14.03 -12.84 9.52
C LEU A 218 15.12 -11.92 10.10
N GLN A 219 15.44 -12.04 11.40
CA GLN A 219 16.53 -11.26 12.01
C GLN A 219 17.90 -11.79 11.56
N PRO A 220 18.82 -10.90 11.12
CA PRO A 220 20.17 -11.31 10.82
C PRO A 220 20.87 -11.75 12.11
N GLY A 221 21.32 -13.00 12.17
CA GLY A 221 22.17 -13.49 13.27
C GLY A 221 21.59 -14.61 14.15
N LEU A 222 20.38 -15.12 13.90
CA LEU A 222 19.78 -16.24 14.64
C LEU A 222 19.86 -17.59 13.86
N ARG A 223 20.68 -17.66 12.82
CA ARG A 223 21.01 -18.95 12.19
C ARG A 223 22.20 -19.56 12.95
N SER A 224 21.91 -20.32 14.00
CA SER A 224 22.85 -21.24 14.63
C SER A 224 22.97 -22.52 13.81
#